data_c366d3c76df19075ac68c90bf1d0f23b
#
_entry.id   c366d3c76df19075ac68c90bf1d0f23b
#
_cell.length_a   1.000
_cell.length_b   1.000
_cell.length_c   1.000
_cell.angle_alpha   90.00
_cell.angle_beta   90.00
_cell.angle_gamma   90.00
#
_symmetry.space_group_name_H-M   'P 1'
#
loop_
_entity.id
_entity.type
_entity.pdbx_description
1 polymer ?
#
loop_
_entity_poly.entity_id
_entity_poly.type
_entity_poly.pdbx_seq_one_letter_code
_entity_poly.pdbx_strand_id
1 'polypeptide(L)'
;MDTTVTDRPALDPMQLRAAFGQFPTGVTVITTCAADGRKVGLTANSFSSLSLDPPLVLWSLRKLAPSRPDFVAATHFAINILAHDQIDLSRRFATPSADKFDGVPHADSENGGVPCLDGASARFVCRNVGHYEGGDHLLFIGEIEQFDAFGQAPLVFHAGQY
;
A
#
# COMPACT_ATOMS: atom_id res chain seq x y z
N MET A 1 13.56 -7.83 -43.59
CA MET A 1 13.47 -8.19 -42.15
C MET A 1 12.00 -8.09 -41.78
N ASP A 2 11.38 -9.23 -41.71
CA ASP A 2 9.93 -9.37 -41.49
C ASP A 2 9.66 -9.28 -39.97
N THR A 3 9.20 -8.13 -39.49
CA THR A 3 8.71 -7.98 -38.12
C THR A 3 7.28 -8.49 -38.08
N THR A 4 7.13 -9.79 -37.88
CA THR A 4 5.84 -10.36 -37.51
C THR A 4 5.46 -9.79 -36.14
N VAL A 5 4.68 -8.72 -36.15
CA VAL A 5 3.88 -8.29 -35.00
C VAL A 5 2.93 -9.45 -34.72
N THR A 6 3.23 -10.26 -33.73
CA THR A 6 2.29 -11.27 -33.22
C THR A 6 1.12 -10.51 -32.64
N ASP A 7 0.02 -10.50 -33.36
CA ASP A 7 -1.29 -10.00 -32.95
C ASP A 7 -1.77 -10.89 -31.80
N ARG A 8 -1.33 -10.55 -30.57
CA ARG A 8 -1.85 -11.22 -29.37
C ARG A 8 -3.26 -10.73 -29.12
N PRO A 9 -4.24 -11.63 -29.00
CA PRO A 9 -5.60 -11.22 -28.66
C PRO A 9 -5.57 -10.41 -27.35
N ALA A 10 -6.26 -9.28 -27.34
CA ALA A 10 -6.36 -8.44 -26.16
C ALA A 10 -6.97 -9.24 -25.00
N LEU A 11 -6.29 -9.25 -23.86
CA LEU A 11 -6.81 -9.89 -22.65
C LEU A 11 -8.01 -9.09 -22.12
N ASP A 12 -9.09 -9.78 -21.74
CA ASP A 12 -10.24 -9.15 -21.09
C ASP A 12 -9.85 -8.68 -19.68
N PRO A 13 -9.91 -7.36 -19.39
CA PRO A 13 -9.52 -6.83 -18.08
C PRO A 13 -10.38 -7.36 -16.93
N MET A 14 -11.64 -7.70 -17.17
CA MET A 14 -12.53 -8.24 -16.12
C MET A 14 -12.13 -9.67 -15.75
N GLN A 15 -11.85 -10.50 -16.75
CA GLN A 15 -11.39 -11.87 -16.53
C GLN A 15 -10.00 -11.87 -15.87
N LEU A 16 -9.12 -10.97 -16.28
CA LEU A 16 -7.80 -10.83 -15.67
C LEU A 16 -7.87 -10.43 -14.20
N ARG A 17 -8.74 -9.47 -13.85
CA ARG A 17 -8.98 -9.10 -12.44
C ARG A 17 -9.55 -10.26 -11.64
N ALA A 18 -10.49 -11.02 -12.20
CA ALA A 18 -11.04 -12.19 -11.53
C ALA A 18 -9.96 -13.25 -11.24
N ALA A 19 -9.05 -13.46 -12.21
CA ALA A 19 -7.92 -14.37 -12.04
C ALA A 19 -6.94 -13.88 -10.94
N PHE A 20 -6.58 -12.59 -10.92
CA PHE A 20 -5.77 -12.02 -9.84
C PHE A 20 -6.45 -12.14 -8.48
N GLY A 21 -7.78 -12.01 -8.42
CA GLY A 21 -8.56 -12.14 -7.20
C GLY A 21 -8.52 -13.54 -6.59
N GLN A 22 -8.09 -14.57 -7.33
CA GLN A 22 -7.92 -15.93 -6.76
C GLN A 22 -6.75 -16.00 -5.76
N PHE A 23 -5.81 -15.06 -5.82
CA PHE A 23 -4.73 -14.98 -4.87
C PHE A 23 -5.17 -14.20 -3.62
N PRO A 24 -5.36 -14.87 -2.46
CA PRO A 24 -5.72 -14.18 -1.23
C PRO A 24 -4.55 -13.33 -0.75
N THR A 25 -4.84 -12.12 -0.31
CA THR A 25 -3.84 -11.19 0.22
C THR A 25 -4.20 -10.73 1.61
N GLY A 26 -3.23 -10.22 2.35
CA GLY A 26 -3.48 -9.30 3.44
C GLY A 26 -4.01 -7.97 2.89
N VAL A 27 -4.42 -7.09 3.81
CA VAL A 27 -4.84 -5.72 3.51
C VAL A 27 -3.98 -4.76 4.31
N THR A 28 -3.45 -3.74 3.64
CA THR A 28 -2.67 -2.69 4.30
C THR A 28 -3.31 -1.33 4.11
N VAL A 29 -3.09 -0.43 5.06
CA VAL A 29 -3.19 1.01 4.86
C VAL A 29 -1.78 1.57 4.85
N ILE A 30 -1.40 2.19 3.74
CA ILE A 30 -0.08 2.81 3.60
C ILE A 30 -0.23 4.31 3.82
N THR A 31 0.60 4.86 4.69
CA THR A 31 0.47 6.24 5.19
C THR A 31 1.77 7.02 5.01
N THR A 32 1.63 8.31 4.81
CA THR A 32 2.75 9.26 4.76
C THR A 32 2.28 10.65 5.17
N CYS A 33 3.21 11.60 5.27
CA CYS A 33 2.93 13.03 5.39
C CYS A 33 3.33 13.73 4.09
N ALA A 34 2.43 14.56 3.58
CA ALA A 34 2.72 15.48 2.49
C ALA A 34 3.66 16.61 2.96
N ALA A 35 4.29 17.31 2.02
CA ALA A 35 5.23 18.40 2.31
C ALA A 35 4.60 19.56 3.12
N ASP A 36 3.27 19.75 3.01
CA ASP A 36 2.49 20.74 3.77
C ASP A 36 2.08 20.25 5.17
N GLY A 37 2.50 19.04 5.58
CA GLY A 37 2.16 18.42 6.87
C GLY A 37 0.83 17.66 6.87
N ARG A 38 0.11 17.62 5.76
CA ARG A 38 -1.14 16.88 5.61
C ARG A 38 -0.89 15.38 5.66
N LYS A 39 -1.68 14.66 6.47
CA LYS A 39 -1.63 13.21 6.55
C LYS A 39 -2.30 12.57 5.33
N VAL A 40 -1.62 11.62 4.73
CA VAL A 40 -2.05 10.93 3.50
C VAL A 40 -2.07 9.43 3.75
N GLY A 41 -3.10 8.75 3.26
CA GLY A 41 -3.22 7.31 3.38
C GLY A 41 -4.10 6.70 2.32
N LEU A 42 -3.82 5.45 1.99
CA LEU A 42 -4.62 4.65 1.06
C LEU A 42 -4.60 3.17 1.44
N THR A 43 -5.65 2.47 1.08
CA THR A 43 -5.72 1.01 1.20
C THR A 43 -5.06 0.36 0.01
N ALA A 44 -4.17 -0.60 0.28
CA ALA A 44 -3.49 -1.37 -0.74
C ALA A 44 -3.31 -2.84 -0.30
N ASN A 45 -3.44 -3.74 -1.25
CA ASN A 45 -3.13 -5.17 -1.07
C ASN A 45 -1.93 -5.63 -1.91
N SER A 46 -1.20 -4.68 -2.49
CA SER A 46 -0.01 -4.94 -3.31
C SER A 46 1.29 -5.08 -2.50
N PHE A 47 1.21 -4.99 -1.18
CA PHE A 47 2.35 -5.14 -0.29
C PHE A 47 2.97 -6.54 -0.39
N SER A 48 4.31 -6.59 -0.42
CA SER A 48 5.10 -7.81 -0.26
C SER A 48 6.42 -7.53 0.46
N SER A 49 6.92 -8.51 1.21
CA SER A 49 8.32 -8.54 1.64
C SER A 49 9.23 -8.72 0.42
N LEU A 50 10.40 -8.09 0.45
CA LEU A 50 11.37 -8.15 -0.66
C LEU A 50 12.71 -8.73 -0.23
N SER A 51 13.28 -8.29 0.90
CA SER A 51 14.62 -8.67 1.34
C SER A 51 14.72 -8.60 2.87
N LEU A 52 15.60 -9.43 3.44
CA LEU A 52 15.94 -9.37 4.86
C LEU A 52 17.27 -8.64 5.11
N ASP A 53 18.16 -8.62 4.12
CA ASP A 53 19.46 -7.92 4.22
C ASP A 53 19.81 -7.27 2.86
N PRO A 54 19.66 -5.95 2.72
CA PRO A 54 18.98 -5.05 3.66
C PRO A 54 17.47 -5.38 3.80
N PRO A 55 16.81 -4.95 4.90
CA PRO A 55 15.40 -5.25 5.13
C PRO A 55 14.51 -4.37 4.25
N LEU A 56 13.96 -4.93 3.19
CA LEU A 56 13.18 -4.22 2.17
C LEU A 56 11.77 -4.78 2.04
N VAL A 57 10.85 -3.87 1.73
CA VAL A 57 9.48 -4.16 1.31
C VAL A 57 9.17 -3.49 -0.02
N LEU A 58 8.15 -3.98 -0.70
CA LEU A 58 7.61 -3.36 -1.91
C LEU A 58 6.09 -3.24 -1.83
N TRP A 59 5.56 -2.24 -2.54
CA TRP A 59 4.13 -2.05 -2.79
C TRP A 59 3.94 -1.23 -4.05
N SER A 60 2.75 -1.23 -4.62
CA SER A 60 2.48 -0.49 -5.85
C SER A 60 1.29 0.45 -5.72
N LEU A 61 1.37 1.59 -6.41
CA LEU A 61 0.37 2.65 -6.43
C LEU A 61 0.00 2.98 -7.87
N ARG A 62 -1.30 3.09 -8.14
CA ARG A 62 -1.78 3.50 -9.46
C ARG A 62 -1.24 4.90 -9.82
N LYS A 63 -0.77 5.08 -11.06
CA LYS A 63 -0.28 6.37 -11.56
C LYS A 63 -1.33 7.49 -11.49
N LEU A 64 -2.62 7.13 -11.59
CA LEU A 64 -3.74 8.05 -11.50
C LEU A 64 -4.24 8.30 -10.07
N ALA A 65 -3.61 7.70 -9.05
CA ALA A 65 -3.99 7.94 -7.66
C ALA A 65 -3.73 9.41 -7.27
N PRO A 66 -4.71 10.11 -6.65
CA PRO A 66 -4.53 11.50 -6.22
C PRO A 66 -3.36 11.69 -5.25
N SER A 67 -3.08 10.68 -4.42
CA SER A 67 -1.99 10.67 -3.43
C SER A 67 -0.60 10.37 -4.03
N ARG A 68 -0.50 10.05 -5.32
CA ARG A 68 0.79 9.72 -5.95
C ARG A 68 1.87 10.79 -5.75
N PRO A 69 1.61 12.09 -5.97
CA PRO A 69 2.64 13.11 -5.77
C PRO A 69 3.18 13.15 -4.35
N ASP A 70 2.32 12.94 -3.35
CA ASP A 70 2.71 12.94 -1.94
C ASP A 70 3.65 11.77 -1.63
N PHE A 71 3.34 10.56 -2.10
CA PHE A 71 4.20 9.38 -1.90
C PHE A 71 5.51 9.45 -2.69
N VAL A 72 5.51 10.01 -3.89
CA VAL A 72 6.72 10.21 -4.69
C VAL A 72 7.69 11.18 -3.99
N ALA A 73 7.17 12.24 -3.39
CA ALA A 73 7.96 13.25 -2.68
C ALA A 73 8.34 12.83 -1.25
N ALA A 74 7.65 11.85 -0.67
CA ALA A 74 7.84 11.46 0.72
C ALA A 74 9.21 10.80 0.96
N THR A 75 9.86 11.15 2.07
CA THR A 75 11.09 10.50 2.53
C THR A 75 10.81 9.17 3.23
N HIS A 76 9.64 9.05 3.87
CA HIS A 76 9.20 7.89 4.63
C HIS A 76 7.73 7.56 4.35
N PHE A 77 7.37 6.31 4.57
CA PHE A 77 5.99 5.85 4.64
C PHE A 77 5.86 4.73 5.68
N ALA A 78 4.66 4.55 6.21
CA ALA A 78 4.35 3.42 7.06
C ALA A 78 3.41 2.44 6.34
N ILE A 79 3.64 1.15 6.54
CA ILE A 79 2.75 0.07 6.10
C ILE A 79 2.08 -0.48 7.35
N ASN A 80 0.76 -0.27 7.46
CA ASN A 80 -0.06 -0.78 8.54
C ASN A 80 -0.83 -2.00 8.02
N ILE A 81 -0.44 -3.21 8.46
CA ILE A 81 -1.16 -4.44 8.14
C ILE A 81 -2.41 -4.49 9.01
N LEU A 82 -3.58 -4.41 8.40
CA LEU A 82 -4.84 -4.34 9.13
C LEU A 82 -5.17 -5.64 9.85
N ALA A 83 -5.73 -5.52 11.04
CA ALA A 83 -6.31 -6.62 11.79
C ALA A 83 -7.71 -6.97 11.25
N HIS A 84 -8.17 -8.19 11.53
CA HIS A 84 -9.42 -8.77 11.01
C HIS A 84 -10.67 -7.92 11.31
N ASP A 85 -10.67 -7.15 12.38
CA ASP A 85 -11.76 -6.27 12.80
C ASP A 85 -11.69 -4.84 12.21
N GLN A 86 -10.70 -4.57 11.34
CA GLN A 86 -10.48 -3.25 10.74
C GLN A 86 -11.04 -3.10 9.31
N ILE A 87 -12.11 -3.83 8.97
CA ILE A 87 -12.75 -3.74 7.64
C ILE A 87 -13.20 -2.31 7.33
N ASP A 88 -13.81 -1.63 8.29
CA ASP A 88 -14.30 -0.26 8.08
C ASP A 88 -13.16 0.73 7.83
N LEU A 89 -12.01 0.51 8.47
CA LEU A 89 -10.80 1.28 8.23
C LEU A 89 -10.27 1.04 6.80
N SER A 90 -10.26 -0.22 6.35
CA SER A 90 -9.90 -0.56 4.98
C SER A 90 -10.78 0.17 3.95
N ARG A 91 -12.09 0.14 4.15
CA ARG A 91 -13.06 0.83 3.28
C ARG A 91 -12.87 2.34 3.27
N ARG A 92 -12.64 2.92 4.45
CA ARG A 92 -12.41 4.36 4.63
C ARG A 92 -11.20 4.84 3.82
N PHE A 93 -10.07 4.17 3.95
CA PHE A 93 -8.85 4.54 3.23
C PHE A 93 -8.87 4.18 1.73
N ALA A 94 -9.78 3.31 1.30
CA ALA A 94 -10.03 3.01 -0.10
C ALA A 94 -10.93 4.05 -0.79
N THR A 95 -11.68 4.85 -0.02
CA THR A 95 -12.68 5.80 -0.54
C THR A 95 -12.07 7.21 -0.60
N PRO A 96 -12.26 7.98 -1.69
CA PRO A 96 -11.85 9.38 -1.74
C PRO A 96 -12.52 10.20 -0.64
N SER A 97 -11.72 10.95 0.11
CA SER A 97 -12.19 11.84 1.18
C SER A 97 -11.18 12.96 1.40
N ALA A 98 -11.64 14.13 1.83
CA ALA A 98 -10.79 15.27 2.14
C ALA A 98 -9.93 15.00 3.41
N ASP A 99 -10.47 14.30 4.39
CA ASP A 99 -9.77 13.89 5.61
C ASP A 99 -10.13 12.44 5.97
N LYS A 100 -9.24 11.51 5.63
CA LYS A 100 -9.40 10.10 5.96
C LYS A 100 -9.02 9.77 7.41
N PHE A 101 -8.27 10.65 8.07
CA PHE A 101 -7.76 10.44 9.42
C PHE A 101 -8.68 10.97 10.52
N ASP A 102 -9.71 11.75 10.19
CA ASP A 102 -10.66 12.26 11.17
C ASP A 102 -11.28 11.13 12.01
N GLY A 103 -11.08 11.20 13.33
CA GLY A 103 -11.54 10.18 14.28
C GLY A 103 -10.82 8.82 14.20
N VAL A 104 -9.75 8.68 13.41
CA VAL A 104 -8.94 7.46 13.34
C VAL A 104 -7.79 7.53 14.35
N PRO A 105 -7.75 6.61 15.35
CA PRO A 105 -6.65 6.57 16.31
C PRO A 105 -5.32 6.23 15.63
N HIS A 106 -4.33 7.07 15.83
CA HIS A 106 -2.98 6.89 15.29
C HIS A 106 -1.96 7.73 16.06
N ALA A 107 -0.69 7.40 15.92
CA ALA A 107 0.44 8.17 16.41
C ALA A 107 1.45 8.39 15.29
N ASP A 108 2.18 9.50 15.32
CA ASP A 108 3.25 9.74 14.34
C ASP A 108 4.51 8.98 14.76
N SER A 109 5.19 8.36 13.79
CA SER A 109 6.44 7.62 14.03
C SER A 109 7.60 8.56 14.40
N GLU A 110 8.58 8.06 15.16
CA GLU A 110 9.83 8.78 15.42
C GLU A 110 10.61 9.04 14.12
N ASN A 111 10.69 8.03 13.25
CA ASN A 111 11.34 8.13 11.96
C ASN A 111 10.36 8.67 10.93
N GLY A 112 10.66 9.82 10.35
CA GLY A 112 9.89 10.44 9.27
C GLY A 112 8.54 11.06 9.65
N GLY A 113 8.08 10.92 10.92
CA GLY A 113 6.83 11.51 11.40
C GLY A 113 5.59 11.02 10.64
N VAL A 114 5.57 9.78 10.17
CA VAL A 114 4.46 9.23 9.38
C VAL A 114 3.39 8.63 10.27
N PRO A 115 2.09 8.75 9.91
CA PRO A 115 0.99 8.22 10.73
C PRO A 115 1.03 6.69 10.84
N CYS A 116 1.00 6.20 12.05
CA CYS A 116 0.96 4.79 12.42
C CYS A 116 -0.39 4.48 13.04
N LEU A 117 -1.20 3.65 12.39
CA LEU A 117 -2.57 3.36 12.81
C LEU A 117 -2.59 2.44 14.02
N ASP A 118 -3.48 2.74 14.99
CA ASP A 118 -3.69 1.87 16.13
C ASP A 118 -4.49 0.62 15.75
N GLY A 119 -4.28 -0.46 16.49
CA GLY A 119 -5.00 -1.73 16.31
C GLY A 119 -4.56 -2.58 15.10
N ALA A 120 -3.53 -2.18 14.37
CA ALA A 120 -2.98 -2.98 13.27
C ALA A 120 -2.43 -4.32 13.76
N SER A 121 -2.40 -5.32 12.88
CA SER A 121 -1.79 -6.64 13.15
C SER A 121 -0.26 -6.55 13.20
N ALA A 122 0.31 -5.76 12.30
CA ALA A 122 1.73 -5.41 12.28
C ALA A 122 1.94 -4.07 11.58
N ARG A 123 3.12 -3.49 11.76
CA ARG A 123 3.46 -2.20 11.18
C ARG A 123 4.93 -2.15 10.80
N PHE A 124 5.23 -1.50 9.68
CA PHE A 124 6.58 -1.21 9.23
C PHE A 124 6.69 0.29 8.94
N VAL A 125 7.68 0.96 9.54
CA VAL A 125 8.06 2.33 9.19
C VAL A 125 9.28 2.23 8.29
N CYS A 126 9.17 2.79 7.08
CA CYS A 126 10.14 2.60 6.02
C CYS A 126 10.66 3.92 5.48
N ARG A 127 11.96 3.99 5.27
CA ARG A 127 12.56 5.00 4.42
C ARG A 127 12.22 4.69 2.96
N ASN A 128 11.74 5.69 2.22
CA ASN A 128 11.45 5.55 0.79
C ASN A 128 12.76 5.52 0.00
N VAL A 129 13.17 4.37 -0.53
CA VAL A 129 14.43 4.20 -1.25
C VAL A 129 14.29 4.53 -2.73
N GLY A 130 13.08 4.49 -3.25
CA GLY A 130 12.82 4.81 -4.66
C GLY A 130 11.53 4.20 -5.18
N HIS A 131 11.23 4.55 -6.41
CA HIS A 131 10.08 4.03 -7.13
C HIS A 131 10.44 3.74 -8.59
N TYR A 132 9.71 2.79 -9.18
CA TYR A 132 9.95 2.29 -10.52
C TYR A 132 8.64 2.19 -11.30
N GLU A 133 8.73 2.36 -12.61
CA GLU A 133 7.60 2.21 -13.52
C GLU A 133 7.15 0.75 -13.64
N GLY A 134 5.87 0.49 -13.47
CA GLY A 134 5.25 -0.83 -13.61
C GLY A 134 3.90 -0.74 -14.32
N GLY A 135 3.89 -0.53 -15.64
CA GLY A 135 2.65 -0.38 -16.40
C GLY A 135 1.84 0.85 -15.96
N ASP A 136 0.61 0.66 -15.49
CA ASP A 136 -0.27 1.71 -14.96
C ASP A 136 -0.05 2.02 -13.47
N HIS A 137 1.00 1.43 -12.87
CA HIS A 137 1.41 1.61 -11.48
C HIS A 137 2.84 2.13 -11.36
N LEU A 138 3.16 2.68 -10.19
CA LEU A 138 4.52 2.85 -9.68
C LEU A 138 4.77 1.80 -8.60
N LEU A 139 5.92 1.15 -8.66
CA LEU A 139 6.42 0.25 -7.65
C LEU A 139 7.30 1.02 -6.68
N PHE A 140 6.95 1.05 -5.41
CA PHE A 140 7.74 1.67 -4.34
C PHE A 140 8.56 0.61 -3.61
N ILE A 141 9.80 0.95 -3.27
CA ILE A 141 10.65 0.14 -2.41
C ILE A 141 10.94 0.94 -1.14
N GLY A 142 10.72 0.31 0.01
CA GLY A 142 11.02 0.86 1.32
C GLY A 142 12.03 0.02 2.08
N GLU A 143 12.99 0.69 2.72
CA GLU A 143 13.89 0.06 3.69
C GLU A 143 13.29 0.21 5.07
N ILE A 144 13.08 -0.92 5.76
CA ILE A 144 12.47 -0.96 7.08
C ILE A 144 13.45 -0.38 8.10
N GLU A 145 13.04 0.67 8.79
CA GLU A 145 13.80 1.28 9.91
C GLU A 145 13.23 0.91 11.28
N GLN A 146 11.90 0.62 11.32
CA GLN A 146 11.19 0.20 12.53
C GLN A 146 10.06 -0.74 12.16
N PHE A 147 9.80 -1.74 13.00
CA PHE A 147 8.63 -2.60 12.85
C PHE A 147 8.08 -3.05 14.20
N ASP A 148 6.79 -3.33 14.23
CA ASP A 148 6.07 -3.90 15.36
C ASP A 148 5.13 -5.01 14.86
N ALA A 149 5.03 -6.09 15.62
CA ALA A 149 4.05 -7.15 15.40
C ALA A 149 3.21 -7.31 16.67
N PHE A 150 1.89 -7.13 16.53
CA PHE A 150 0.97 -7.07 17.67
C PHE A 150 0.22 -8.38 17.93
N GLY A 151 0.41 -9.38 17.05
CA GLY A 151 -0.12 -10.73 17.24
C GLY A 151 -1.62 -10.90 16.96
N GLN A 152 -2.29 -9.86 16.45
CA GLN A 152 -3.69 -9.96 16.05
C GLN A 152 -3.83 -10.69 14.71
N ALA A 153 -4.95 -11.40 14.52
CA ALA A 153 -5.26 -12.02 13.24
C ALA A 153 -5.37 -10.95 12.13
N PRO A 154 -4.73 -11.11 10.96
CA PRO A 154 -4.78 -10.13 9.90
C PRO A 154 -6.11 -10.15 9.16
N LEU A 155 -6.46 -9.00 8.56
CA LEU A 155 -7.55 -8.90 7.59
C LEU A 155 -7.11 -9.54 6.27
N VAL A 156 -7.93 -10.44 5.73
CA VAL A 156 -7.67 -11.13 4.46
C VAL A 156 -8.68 -10.65 3.42
N PHE A 157 -8.21 -10.47 2.20
CA PHE A 157 -9.00 -10.10 1.03
C PHE A 157 -8.85 -11.16 -0.06
N HIS A 158 -9.96 -11.70 -0.53
CA HIS A 158 -10.00 -12.74 -1.55
C HIS A 158 -11.22 -12.57 -2.46
N ALA A 159 -11.04 -12.71 -3.77
CA ALA A 159 -12.11 -12.64 -4.76
C ALA A 159 -13.05 -11.43 -4.60
N GLY A 160 -12.48 -10.26 -4.24
CA GLY A 160 -13.24 -9.02 -4.07
C GLY A 160 -13.95 -8.89 -2.71
N GLN A 161 -13.67 -9.76 -1.75
CA GLN A 161 -14.33 -9.80 -0.43
C GLN A 161 -13.31 -9.87 0.71
N TYR A 162 -13.74 -9.43 1.90
CA TYR A 162 -13.04 -9.60 3.16
C TYR A 162 -13.44 -10.89 3.86
#